data_fa78836960f4ce378a451386d3e8f9d3
#
_entry.id   fa78836960f4ce378a451386d3e8f9d3
#
_cell.length_a   1.000
_cell.length_b   1.000
_cell.length_c   1.000
_cell.angle_alpha   90.00
_cell.angle_beta   90.00
_cell.angle_gamma   90.00
#
_symmetry.space_group_name_H-M   'P 1'
#
loop_
_entity.id
_entity.type
_entity.pdbx_description
1 polymer ?
#
loop_
_entity_poly.entity_id
_entity_poly.type
_entity_poly.pdbx_seq_one_letter_code
_entity_poly.pdbx_strand_id
1 'polypeptide(L)'
;MANDDLNMPESLLPYDDWTQDALRQVVISALRHASSNGLPGEHHFYITFKTDYPGVVIPDRLKAQYPDEMTIVLQHQFHALTVDEDGYAMSVGLSFSNIPSTLVIPIAAISSFADPEVRFGLQFHVDMPELVKSAPAPAAPDAAAPNEAAESPASVVSLDAFRRRQKD
;
A
#
# COMPACT_ATOMS: atom_id res chain seq x y z
N MET A 1 -43.28 24.86 7.10
CA MET A 1 -42.59 23.58 7.23
C MET A 1 -41.16 23.88 7.51
N ALA A 2 -40.78 23.81 8.72
CA ALA A 2 -39.42 24.06 9.11
C ALA A 2 -38.57 22.85 8.74
N ASN A 3 -37.67 23.04 7.83
CA ASN A 3 -36.52 22.14 7.71
C ASN A 3 -35.66 22.40 8.93
N ASP A 4 -35.86 21.64 9.96
CA ASP A 4 -34.85 21.42 10.96
C ASP A 4 -33.77 20.58 10.26
N ASP A 5 -32.98 21.26 9.47
CA ASP A 5 -31.65 20.78 9.21
C ASP A 5 -30.99 20.73 10.57
N LEU A 6 -30.98 19.55 11.14
CA LEU A 6 -30.21 19.25 12.33
C LEU A 6 -28.78 19.56 11.97
N ASN A 7 -28.41 20.80 12.09
CA ASN A 7 -27.06 21.26 12.08
C ASN A 7 -26.38 20.64 13.30
N MET A 8 -25.99 19.37 13.11
CA MET A 8 -25.16 18.73 14.12
C MET A 8 -23.86 19.51 14.16
N PRO A 9 -23.45 19.95 15.34
CA PRO A 9 -22.21 20.69 15.44
C PRO A 9 -21.07 19.85 14.87
N GLU A 10 -20.30 20.46 14.01
CA GLU A 10 -19.12 19.82 13.44
C GLU A 10 -18.17 19.45 14.59
N SER A 11 -17.76 18.20 14.62
CA SER A 11 -16.86 17.74 15.66
C SER A 11 -15.48 18.34 15.45
N LEU A 12 -14.95 19.00 16.44
CA LEU A 12 -13.59 19.53 16.44
C LEU A 12 -12.54 18.46 16.80
N LEU A 13 -12.99 17.26 17.12
CA LEU A 13 -12.12 16.12 17.42
C LEU A 13 -12.33 15.03 16.38
N PRO A 14 -11.28 14.37 15.91
CA PRO A 14 -11.35 13.37 14.86
C PRO A 14 -11.84 12.01 15.39
N TYR A 15 -13.04 11.98 15.96
CA TYR A 15 -13.61 10.75 16.52
C TYR A 15 -13.78 9.66 15.47
N ASP A 16 -14.12 10.04 14.24
CA ASP A 16 -14.31 9.08 13.15
C ASP A 16 -12.99 8.41 12.80
N ASP A 17 -11.91 9.16 12.73
CA ASP A 17 -10.58 8.61 12.46
C ASP A 17 -10.14 7.67 13.59
N TRP A 18 -10.30 8.09 14.83
CA TRP A 18 -9.96 7.24 15.97
C TRP A 18 -10.78 5.96 16.02
N THR A 19 -12.06 6.04 15.65
CA THR A 19 -12.92 4.87 15.57
C THR A 19 -12.47 3.94 14.45
N GLN A 20 -12.16 4.48 13.28
CA GLN A 20 -11.63 3.70 12.16
C GLN A 20 -10.32 2.99 12.54
N ASP A 21 -9.42 3.68 13.19
CA ASP A 21 -8.15 3.10 13.65
C ASP A 21 -8.38 1.98 14.66
N ALA A 22 -9.27 2.17 15.61
CA ALA A 22 -9.63 1.14 16.59
C ALA A 22 -10.23 -0.10 15.92
N LEU A 23 -11.09 0.10 14.93
CA LEU A 23 -11.69 -1.01 14.18
C LEU A 23 -10.65 -1.73 13.30
N ARG A 24 -9.67 -1.02 12.75
CA ARG A 24 -8.56 -1.65 12.05
C ARG A 24 -7.72 -2.53 12.97
N GLN A 25 -7.57 -2.17 14.24
CA GLN A 25 -6.91 -3.02 15.23
C GLN A 25 -7.65 -4.35 15.44
N VAL A 26 -8.97 -4.37 15.30
CA VAL A 26 -9.74 -5.61 15.33
C VAL A 26 -9.36 -6.51 14.16
N VAL A 27 -9.26 -5.95 12.95
CA VAL A 27 -8.84 -6.68 11.76
C VAL A 27 -7.42 -7.24 11.94
N ILE A 28 -6.49 -6.43 12.41
CA ILE A 28 -5.10 -6.86 12.67
C ILE A 28 -5.07 -8.01 13.66
N SER A 29 -5.86 -7.93 14.73
CA SER A 29 -5.95 -8.99 15.74
C SER A 29 -6.52 -10.28 15.17
N ALA A 30 -7.57 -10.19 14.35
CA ALA A 30 -8.16 -11.34 13.67
C ALA A 30 -7.17 -12.00 12.71
N LEU A 31 -6.45 -11.22 11.91
CA LEU A 31 -5.45 -11.71 10.99
C LEU A 31 -4.24 -12.35 11.70
N ARG A 32 -3.77 -11.74 12.78
CA ARG A 32 -2.70 -12.31 13.60
C ARG A 32 -3.13 -13.64 14.25
N HIS A 33 -4.35 -13.71 14.71
CA HIS A 33 -4.91 -14.96 15.22
C HIS A 33 -4.94 -16.04 14.13
N ALA A 34 -5.47 -15.71 12.96
CA ALA A 34 -5.53 -16.62 11.84
C ALA A 34 -4.14 -17.05 11.33
N SER A 35 -3.17 -16.13 11.38
CA SER A 35 -1.77 -16.44 11.04
C SER A 35 -1.15 -17.47 11.97
N SER A 36 -1.44 -17.38 13.27
CA SER A 36 -0.82 -18.23 14.28
C SER A 36 -1.56 -19.53 14.51
N ASN A 37 -2.87 -19.51 14.43
CA ASN A 37 -3.73 -20.63 14.84
C ASN A 37 -4.62 -21.19 13.72
N GLY A 38 -4.61 -20.54 12.56
CA GLY A 38 -5.58 -20.81 11.51
C GLY A 38 -6.97 -20.26 11.85
N LEU A 39 -7.94 -20.57 11.01
CA LEU A 39 -9.33 -20.20 11.22
C LEU A 39 -10.07 -21.41 11.79
N PRO A 40 -10.66 -21.31 12.98
CA PRO A 40 -11.37 -22.41 13.60
C PRO A 40 -12.74 -22.62 12.95
N GLY A 41 -13.19 -23.88 12.92
CA GLY A 41 -14.54 -24.21 12.43
C GLY A 41 -14.79 -23.73 11.01
N GLU A 42 -15.93 -23.11 10.80
CA GLU A 42 -16.35 -22.61 9.49
C GLU A 42 -16.03 -21.11 9.29
N HIS A 43 -15.26 -20.52 10.19
CA HIS A 43 -14.86 -19.13 10.05
C HIS A 43 -14.11 -18.90 8.74
N HIS A 44 -14.44 -17.80 8.10
CA HIS A 44 -13.76 -17.38 6.87
C HIS A 44 -13.84 -15.85 6.74
N PHE A 45 -12.76 -15.26 6.26
CA PHE A 45 -12.67 -13.81 6.15
C PHE A 45 -12.82 -13.37 4.69
N TYR A 46 -13.75 -12.46 4.46
CA TYR A 46 -13.82 -11.70 3.22
C TYR A 46 -13.10 -10.38 3.45
N ILE A 47 -12.09 -10.12 2.66
CA ILE A 47 -11.28 -8.90 2.76
C ILE A 47 -11.34 -8.21 1.42
N THR A 48 -11.93 -7.02 1.41
CA THR A 48 -11.98 -6.16 0.23
C THR A 48 -10.99 -5.02 0.40
N PHE A 49 -10.21 -4.73 -0.62
CA PHE A 49 -9.17 -3.71 -0.57
C PHE A 49 -9.03 -2.99 -1.91
N LYS A 50 -8.52 -1.77 -1.86
CA LYS A 50 -8.22 -0.97 -3.05
C LYS A 50 -6.93 -1.47 -3.69
N THR A 51 -7.00 -1.91 -4.93
CA THR A 51 -5.86 -2.49 -5.64
C THR A 51 -4.86 -1.44 -6.14
N ASP A 52 -5.31 -0.22 -6.27
CA ASP A 52 -4.50 0.94 -6.65
C ASP A 52 -3.90 1.69 -5.46
N TYR A 53 -4.16 1.22 -4.24
CA TYR A 53 -3.59 1.83 -3.04
C TYR A 53 -2.07 1.63 -3.01
N PRO A 54 -1.29 2.67 -2.66
CA PRO A 54 0.18 2.57 -2.56
C PRO A 54 0.62 1.47 -1.60
N GLY A 55 1.54 0.63 -2.05
CA GLY A 55 2.03 -0.49 -1.26
C GLY A 55 1.28 -1.81 -1.47
N VAL A 56 0.18 -1.81 -2.22
CA VAL A 56 -0.46 -3.05 -2.63
C VAL A 56 0.39 -3.73 -3.70
N VAL A 57 0.73 -4.99 -3.44
CA VAL A 57 1.46 -5.84 -4.40
C VAL A 57 0.60 -7.04 -4.72
N ILE A 58 0.16 -7.10 -5.95
CA ILE A 58 -0.60 -8.22 -6.51
C ILE A 58 -0.08 -8.51 -7.92
N PRO A 59 -0.23 -9.73 -8.44
CA PRO A 59 0.14 -10.04 -9.82
C PRO A 59 -0.58 -9.14 -10.84
N ASP A 60 0.14 -8.75 -11.88
CA ASP A 60 -0.39 -7.85 -12.92
C ASP A 60 -1.69 -8.34 -13.54
N ARG A 61 -1.83 -9.64 -13.71
CA ARG A 61 -3.07 -10.24 -14.21
C ARG A 61 -4.27 -9.96 -13.29
N LEU A 62 -4.07 -9.96 -11.98
CA LEU A 62 -5.11 -9.65 -11.02
C LEU A 62 -5.39 -8.14 -11.00
N LYS A 63 -4.35 -7.33 -11.11
CA LYS A 63 -4.51 -5.88 -11.21
C LYS A 63 -5.27 -5.47 -12.47
N ALA A 64 -5.01 -6.14 -13.58
CA ALA A 64 -5.75 -5.91 -14.83
C ALA A 64 -7.22 -6.33 -14.72
N GLN A 65 -7.49 -7.40 -13.99
CA GLN A 65 -8.86 -7.90 -13.78
C GLN A 65 -9.62 -7.08 -12.74
N TYR A 66 -8.93 -6.58 -11.74
CA TYR A 66 -9.48 -5.80 -10.62
C TYR A 66 -8.71 -4.48 -10.47
N PRO A 67 -8.95 -3.51 -11.35
CA PRO A 67 -8.16 -2.28 -11.36
C PRO A 67 -8.38 -1.37 -10.14
N ASP A 68 -9.56 -1.41 -9.56
CA ASP A 68 -9.94 -0.50 -8.49
C ASP A 68 -10.01 -1.19 -7.12
N GLU A 69 -10.64 -2.34 -7.08
CA GLU A 69 -10.93 -3.02 -5.83
C GLU A 69 -11.00 -4.53 -6.04
N MET A 70 -10.54 -5.28 -5.08
CA MET A 70 -10.54 -6.73 -5.11
C MET A 70 -10.98 -7.29 -3.77
N THR A 71 -11.75 -8.39 -3.81
CA THR A 71 -12.11 -9.16 -2.61
C THR A 71 -11.41 -10.50 -2.62
N ILE A 72 -10.78 -10.83 -1.53
CA ILE A 72 -10.19 -12.15 -1.29
C ILE A 72 -10.91 -12.87 -0.17
N VAL A 73 -10.85 -14.18 -0.18
CA VAL A 73 -11.44 -15.05 0.85
C VAL A 73 -10.32 -15.84 1.51
N LEU A 74 -10.19 -15.69 2.81
CA LEU A 74 -9.32 -16.54 3.64
C LEU A 74 -10.18 -17.60 4.29
N GLN A 75 -9.93 -18.85 3.92
CA GLN A 75 -10.62 -20.01 4.48
C GLN A 75 -9.59 -21.11 4.71
N HIS A 76 -9.78 -22.31 4.24
CA HIS A 76 -8.87 -23.43 4.51
C HIS A 76 -7.63 -23.48 3.60
N GLN A 77 -7.61 -22.73 2.52
CA GLN A 77 -6.58 -22.83 1.47
C GLN A 77 -5.66 -21.61 1.36
N PHE A 78 -5.53 -20.85 2.40
CA PHE A 78 -4.51 -19.81 2.45
C PHE A 78 -3.23 -20.33 3.09
N HIS A 79 -2.11 -19.72 2.76
CA HIS A 79 -0.81 -20.09 3.34
C HIS A 79 0.05 -18.84 3.54
N ALA A 80 1.05 -18.98 4.40
CA ALA A 80 1.99 -17.90 4.67
C ALA A 80 1.33 -16.57 5.01
N LEU A 81 0.21 -16.60 5.72
CA LEU A 81 -0.41 -15.38 6.23
C LEU A 81 0.48 -14.78 7.30
N THR A 82 0.89 -13.56 7.09
CA THR A 82 1.66 -12.78 8.05
C THR A 82 1.10 -11.36 8.16
N VAL A 83 1.32 -10.75 9.30
CA VAL A 83 1.01 -9.34 9.54
C VAL A 83 2.25 -8.72 10.13
N ASP A 84 2.67 -7.56 9.63
CA ASP A 84 3.84 -6.87 10.12
C ASP A 84 3.75 -6.59 11.62
N GLU A 85 4.87 -6.47 12.28
CA GLU A 85 4.91 -6.18 13.72
C GLU A 85 4.18 -4.88 14.05
N ASP A 86 4.34 -3.88 13.20
CA ASP A 86 3.66 -2.60 13.35
C ASP A 86 2.19 -2.62 12.87
N GLY A 87 1.75 -3.70 12.25
CA GLY A 87 0.39 -3.81 11.72
C GLY A 87 0.12 -3.00 10.46
N TYR A 88 1.15 -2.61 9.72
CA TYR A 88 0.97 -1.81 8.51
C TYR A 88 0.46 -2.60 7.33
N ALA A 89 0.91 -3.83 7.15
CA ALA A 89 0.54 -4.64 6.02
C ALA A 89 0.37 -6.11 6.40
N MET A 90 -0.46 -6.79 5.61
CA MET A 90 -0.56 -8.24 5.63
C MET A 90 0.02 -8.81 4.35
N SER A 91 0.56 -10.03 4.44
CA SER A 91 0.96 -10.82 3.28
C SER A 91 0.28 -12.17 3.35
N VAL A 92 -0.19 -12.68 2.23
CA VAL A 92 -0.88 -13.97 2.18
C VAL A 92 -0.70 -14.66 0.82
N GLY A 93 -0.51 -15.97 0.84
CA GLY A 93 -0.49 -16.80 -0.34
C GLY A 93 -1.87 -17.39 -0.62
N LEU A 94 -2.36 -17.19 -1.82
CA LEU A 94 -3.64 -17.69 -2.32
C LEU A 94 -3.49 -18.23 -3.73
N SER A 95 -4.40 -19.09 -4.15
CA SER A 95 -4.45 -19.60 -5.51
C SER A 95 -5.61 -18.98 -6.27
N PHE A 96 -5.31 -18.38 -7.41
CA PHE A 96 -6.31 -17.82 -8.31
C PHE A 96 -6.26 -18.58 -9.64
N SER A 97 -7.35 -19.25 -9.98
CA SER A 97 -7.39 -20.15 -11.16
C SER A 97 -6.27 -21.17 -11.17
N ASN A 98 -5.98 -21.76 -10.00
CA ASN A 98 -4.91 -22.72 -9.76
C ASN A 98 -3.49 -22.14 -9.93
N ILE A 99 -3.33 -20.84 -9.96
CA ILE A 99 -2.02 -20.19 -9.99
C ILE A 99 -1.74 -19.62 -8.61
N PRO A 100 -0.73 -20.14 -7.91
CA PRO A 100 -0.33 -19.60 -6.61
C PRO A 100 0.13 -18.16 -6.74
N SER A 101 -0.29 -17.31 -5.85
CA SER A 101 0.04 -15.89 -5.87
C SER A 101 0.19 -15.38 -4.44
N THR A 102 1.22 -14.61 -4.20
CA THR A 102 1.40 -13.92 -2.93
C THR A 102 0.90 -12.50 -3.08
N LEU A 103 0.08 -12.07 -2.16
CA LEU A 103 -0.44 -10.71 -2.10
C LEU A 103 0.15 -9.99 -0.91
N VAL A 104 0.46 -8.72 -1.08
CA VAL A 104 0.82 -7.81 0.02
C VAL A 104 -0.20 -6.69 0.03
N ILE A 105 -0.86 -6.51 1.16
CA ILE A 105 -1.99 -5.59 1.29
C ILE A 105 -1.79 -4.73 2.52
N PRO A 106 -1.54 -3.42 2.35
CA PRO A 106 -1.56 -2.50 3.48
C PRO A 106 -2.92 -2.53 4.18
N ILE A 107 -2.93 -2.54 5.50
CA ILE A 107 -4.18 -2.55 6.26
C ILE A 107 -5.03 -1.31 5.95
N ALA A 108 -4.37 -0.19 5.67
CA ALA A 108 -5.05 1.04 5.26
C ALA A 108 -5.76 0.94 3.90
N ALA A 109 -5.38 -0.01 3.06
CA ALA A 109 -6.03 -0.25 1.77
C ALA A 109 -7.35 -1.03 1.89
N ILE A 110 -7.59 -1.64 3.05
CA ILE A 110 -8.78 -2.46 3.27
C ILE A 110 -10.01 -1.56 3.40
N SER A 111 -10.99 -1.79 2.54
CA SER A 111 -12.28 -1.10 2.56
C SER A 111 -13.36 -1.89 3.27
N SER A 112 -13.23 -3.20 3.35
CA SER A 112 -14.19 -4.05 4.07
C SER A 112 -13.53 -5.31 4.62
N PHE A 113 -13.98 -5.71 5.78
CA PHE A 113 -13.63 -6.97 6.42
C PHE A 113 -14.88 -7.64 6.95
N ALA A 114 -15.11 -8.89 6.64
CA ALA A 114 -16.28 -9.62 7.12
C ALA A 114 -15.97 -11.08 7.44
N ASP A 115 -16.66 -11.59 8.43
CA ASP A 115 -16.77 -13.00 8.76
C ASP A 115 -18.26 -13.38 8.74
N PRO A 116 -18.75 -13.88 7.60
CA PRO A 116 -20.17 -14.19 7.45
C PRO A 116 -20.69 -15.27 8.38
N GLU A 117 -19.82 -16.19 8.82
CA GLU A 117 -20.23 -17.27 9.71
C GLU A 117 -20.86 -16.74 11.00
N VAL A 118 -20.30 -15.67 11.52
CA VAL A 118 -20.79 -15.04 12.74
C VAL A 118 -21.50 -13.70 12.49
N ARG A 119 -21.79 -13.38 11.23
CA ARG A 119 -22.41 -12.12 10.81
C ARG A 119 -21.65 -10.89 11.30
N PHE A 120 -20.34 -11.00 11.35
CA PHE A 120 -19.48 -9.90 11.70
C PHE A 120 -19.01 -9.18 10.44
N GLY A 121 -19.00 -7.86 10.45
CA GLY A 121 -18.53 -7.06 9.32
C GLY A 121 -18.14 -5.67 9.72
N LEU A 122 -17.10 -5.16 9.08
CA LEU A 122 -16.58 -3.81 9.24
C LEU A 122 -16.40 -3.20 7.86
N GLN A 123 -16.67 -1.90 7.77
CA GLN A 123 -16.39 -1.10 6.58
C GLN A 123 -15.49 0.06 6.97
N PHE A 124 -14.57 0.39 6.08
CA PHE A 124 -13.59 1.42 6.31
C PHE A 124 -13.61 2.45 5.19
N HIS A 125 -13.40 3.68 5.57
CA HIS A 125 -13.04 4.70 4.60
C HIS A 125 -11.58 4.50 4.23
N VAL A 126 -11.29 4.48 2.95
CA VAL A 126 -9.92 4.38 2.44
C VAL A 126 -9.55 5.72 1.84
N ASP A 127 -8.75 6.46 2.57
CA ASP A 127 -8.18 7.69 2.06
C ASP A 127 -7.07 7.31 1.08
N MET A 128 -7.36 7.50 -0.19
CA MET A 128 -6.32 7.36 -1.20
C MET A 128 -5.36 8.53 -1.00
N PRO A 129 -4.12 8.27 -0.58
CA PRO A 129 -3.15 9.33 -0.55
C PRO A 129 -3.09 9.88 -1.96
N GLU A 130 -3.38 11.16 -2.11
CA GLU A 130 -3.12 11.80 -3.36
C GLU A 130 -1.68 11.47 -3.69
N LEU A 131 -1.51 10.59 -4.65
CA LEU A 131 -0.25 10.51 -5.31
C LEU A 131 -0.07 11.93 -5.82
N VAL A 132 0.67 12.72 -5.08
CA VAL A 132 1.32 13.84 -5.68
C VAL A 132 1.89 13.19 -6.91
N LYS A 133 1.28 13.49 -8.04
CA LYS A 133 1.84 13.07 -9.32
C LYS A 133 3.25 13.50 -9.20
N SER A 134 4.07 12.56 -8.86
CA SER A 134 5.48 12.78 -8.72
C SER A 134 5.79 13.46 -10.00
N ALA A 135 6.10 14.69 -9.88
CA ALA A 135 6.59 15.42 -11.02
C ALA A 135 7.57 14.48 -11.65
N PRO A 136 7.42 14.17 -12.91
CA PRO A 136 8.19 13.10 -13.49
C PRO A 136 9.58 13.25 -12.96
N ALA A 137 10.00 12.25 -12.27
CA ALA A 137 11.33 12.28 -11.67
C ALA A 137 12.18 12.82 -12.77
N PRO A 138 12.83 13.93 -12.58
CA PRO A 138 13.53 14.58 -13.65
C PRO A 138 14.26 13.48 -14.34
N ALA A 139 13.82 13.23 -15.52
CA ALA A 139 14.23 12.07 -16.24
C ALA A 139 15.70 12.01 -16.01
N ALA A 140 16.10 11.00 -15.40
CA ALA A 140 17.47 10.94 -15.02
C ALA A 140 18.17 11.34 -16.26
N PRO A 141 18.89 12.37 -16.22
CA PRO A 141 19.46 12.92 -17.34
C PRO A 141 20.45 12.02 -17.87
N ASP A 142 20.11 11.09 -18.01
CA ASP A 142 20.73 10.23 -18.73
C ASP A 142 21.06 10.81 -19.92
N ALA A 143 20.46 11.56 -20.03
CA ALA A 143 20.77 11.99 -20.99
C ALA A 143 22.12 11.87 -21.36
N ALA A 144 22.19 11.16 -21.63
CA ALA A 144 23.22 10.99 -22.18
C ALA A 144 23.76 12.05 -22.78
N ALA A 145 23.15 12.73 -23.06
CA ALA A 145 23.52 13.83 -23.55
C ALA A 145 24.69 14.29 -23.22
N PRO A 146 24.87 14.04 -22.55
CA PRO A 146 25.82 14.25 -22.15
C PRO A 146 27.02 14.55 -22.48
N ASN A 147 27.26 14.02 -22.84
CA ASN A 147 28.50 13.82 -23.29
C ASN A 147 29.09 15.02 -23.80
N GLU A 148 28.43 15.68 -24.47
CA GLU A 148 29.06 16.79 -25.02
C GLU A 148 29.28 17.87 -24.12
N ALA A 149 28.39 18.04 -23.29
CA ALA A 149 28.60 19.05 -22.33
C ALA A 149 29.75 18.76 -21.48
N ALA A 150 29.95 17.58 -21.30
CA ALA A 150 31.04 17.24 -20.48
C ALA A 150 32.34 17.63 -21.05
N GLU A 151 32.33 17.91 -22.22
CA GLU A 151 33.52 18.36 -22.81
C GLU A 151 33.72 19.80 -22.67
N SER A 152 32.96 20.38 -21.88
CA SER A 152 33.27 21.71 -21.50
C SER A 152 34.74 21.78 -21.15
N PRO A 153 35.50 22.43 -21.87
CA PRO A 153 36.92 22.46 -21.65
C PRO A 153 37.31 23.08 -20.32
N ALA A 154 36.35 23.66 -19.75
CA ALA A 154 36.56 24.27 -18.45
C ALA A 154 36.84 23.29 -17.33
N SER A 155 36.49 22.05 -17.53
CA SER A 155 36.69 21.09 -16.48
C SER A 155 37.99 20.33 -16.57
N VAL A 156 38.71 20.55 -17.61
CA VAL A 156 39.99 19.89 -17.73
C VAL A 156 41.07 20.82 -17.22
N VAL A 157 41.19 20.83 -15.96
CA VAL A 157 42.38 21.43 -15.36
C VAL A 157 43.48 20.42 -15.58
N SER A 158 44.25 20.67 -16.59
CA SER A 158 45.38 19.85 -16.86
C SER A 158 46.38 19.99 -15.72
N LEU A 159 46.63 18.91 -15.07
CA LEU A 159 47.64 18.85 -14.02
C LEU A 159 49.04 19.21 -14.56
N ASP A 160 49.21 19.17 -15.83
CA ASP A 160 50.45 19.56 -16.44
C ASP A 160 50.76 21.06 -16.29
N ALA A 161 49.76 21.85 -16.13
CA ALA A 161 49.96 23.27 -15.83
C ALA A 161 50.59 23.51 -14.47
N PHE A 162 50.33 22.62 -13.53
CA PHE A 162 50.93 22.70 -12.23
C PHE A 162 52.38 22.17 -12.20
N ARG A 163 52.69 21.26 -13.09
CA ARG A 163 54.01 20.65 -13.15
C ARG A 163 55.08 21.58 -13.68
N ARG A 164 54.69 22.54 -14.48
CA ARG A 164 55.61 23.51 -15.07
C ARG A 164 56.04 24.62 -14.14
N ARG A 165 55.29 24.84 -13.07
CA ARG A 165 55.59 25.91 -12.13
C ARG A 165 56.61 25.56 -11.03
N GLN A 166 57.03 24.34 -11.00
CA GLN A 166 57.98 23.90 -9.97
C GLN A 166 59.40 23.73 -10.49
N LYS A 167 59.73 24.30 -11.62
CA LYS A 167 61.06 24.14 -12.19
C LYS A 167 61.65 25.48 -12.55
N ASP A 168 61.69 26.38 -11.56
CA ASP A 168 62.60 27.54 -11.55
C ASP A 168 62.84 27.94 -10.10
#